data_524cca20d94fb35811c892c8ebbae20a
#
_entry.id   524cca20d94fb35811c892c8ebbae20a
#
_cell.length_a   1.000
_cell.length_b   1.000
_cell.length_c   1.000
_cell.angle_alpha   90.00
_cell.angle_beta   90.00
_cell.angle_gamma   90.00
#
_symmetry.space_group_name_H-M   'P 1'
#
loop_
_entity.id
_entity.type
_entity.pdbx_description
1 polymer ?
#
loop_
_entity_poly.entity_id
_entity_poly.type
_entity_poly.pdbx_seq_one_letter_code
_entity_poly.pdbx_strand_id
1 'polypeptide(L)' 'MKMICNHCQRIFNDDDMNSHYGYMDYTYREYKTCPYCDSEEVEEVEEIDHEED' A
#
# COMPACT_ATOMS: atom_id res chain seq x y z
N MET A 1 -3.88 -3.31 -8.43
CA MET A 1 -2.99 -2.14 -8.30
C MET A 1 -1.74 -2.52 -7.54
N LYS A 2 -0.60 -2.13 -8.04
CA LYS A 2 0.66 -2.47 -7.40
C LYS A 2 1.13 -1.33 -6.53
N MET A 3 1.73 -1.69 -5.43
CA MET A 3 2.28 -0.73 -4.48
C MET A 3 3.71 -1.09 -4.18
N ILE A 4 4.47 -0.12 -3.76
CA ILE A 4 5.84 -0.35 -3.35
C ILE A 4 6.07 0.28 -2.00
N CYS A 5 6.79 -0.42 -1.15
CA CYS A 5 7.14 0.10 0.15
C CYS A 5 8.48 0.81 0.06
N ASN A 6 8.54 2.06 0.51
CA ASN A 6 9.79 2.80 0.45
C ASN A 6 10.73 2.41 1.58
N HIS A 7 10.27 1.64 2.52
CA HIS A 7 11.11 1.22 3.63
C HIS A 7 11.86 -0.06 3.30
N CYS A 8 11.15 -1.08 2.86
CA CYS A 8 11.78 -2.35 2.53
C CYS A 8 11.91 -2.54 1.03
N GLN A 9 11.31 -1.65 0.24
CA GLN A 9 11.44 -1.64 -1.21
C GLN A 9 10.89 -2.90 -1.86
N ARG A 10 9.83 -3.42 -1.31
CA ARG A 10 9.18 -4.57 -1.91
C ARG A 10 7.92 -4.13 -2.61
N ILE A 11 7.60 -4.81 -3.68
CA ILE A 11 6.41 -4.52 -4.46
C ILE A 11 5.37 -5.58 -4.14
N PHE A 12 4.14 -5.14 -3.94
CA PHE A 12 3.06 -6.04 -3.57
C PHE A 12 1.76 -5.48 -4.12
N ASN A 13 0.70 -6.28 -4.03
CA ASN A 13 -0.60 -5.80 -4.43
C ASN A 13 -1.26 -5.09 -3.27
N ASP A 14 -2.08 -4.10 -3.59
CA ASP A 14 -2.77 -3.38 -2.53
C ASP A 14 -3.70 -4.29 -1.74
N ASP A 15 -4.14 -5.39 -2.35
CA ASP A 15 -4.97 -6.34 -1.63
C ASP A 15 -4.20 -7.08 -0.56
N ASP A 16 -2.89 -7.15 -0.69
CA ASP A 16 -2.08 -7.86 0.27
C ASP A 16 -1.68 -7.00 1.45
N MET A 17 -2.01 -5.72 1.44
CA MET A 17 -1.58 -4.83 2.50
C MET A 17 -2.35 -5.10 3.78
N ASN A 18 -1.70 -4.77 4.88
CA ASN A 18 -2.35 -4.89 6.17
C ASN A 18 -3.27 -3.70 6.39
N SER A 19 -4.45 -3.95 6.90
CA SER A 19 -5.40 -2.90 7.14
C SER A 19 -5.44 -2.57 8.62
N HIS A 20 -5.42 -1.28 8.92
CA HIS A 20 -5.49 -0.81 10.29
C HIS A 20 -6.54 0.27 10.38
N TYR A 21 -7.12 0.43 11.54
CA TYR A 21 -8.13 1.44 11.75
C TYR A 21 -7.70 2.32 12.90
N GLY A 22 -7.72 3.61 12.67
CA GLY A 22 -7.39 4.57 13.69
C GLY A 22 -8.58 5.47 13.96
N TYR A 23 -8.75 5.85 15.20
CA TYR A 23 -9.83 6.75 15.59
C TYR A 23 -9.21 8.09 15.94
N MET A 24 -9.64 9.13 15.22
CA MET A 24 -9.09 10.43 15.47
C MET A 24 -10.12 11.45 15.12
N ASP A 25 -10.32 12.42 15.99
CA ASP A 25 -11.23 13.52 15.80
C ASP A 25 -12.63 13.02 15.49
N TYR A 26 -13.08 12.05 16.25
CA TYR A 26 -14.43 11.50 16.14
C TYR A 26 -14.67 10.77 14.83
N THR A 27 -13.63 10.42 14.10
CA THR A 27 -13.80 9.66 12.89
C THR A 27 -12.83 8.50 12.86
N TYR A 28 -13.26 7.42 12.22
CA TYR A 28 -12.39 6.31 12.00
C TYR A 28 -11.77 6.44 10.63
N ARG A 29 -10.50 6.19 10.52
CA ARG A 29 -9.83 6.18 9.24
C ARG A 29 -9.13 4.87 9.07
N GLU A 30 -9.28 4.32 7.88
CA GLU A 30 -8.59 3.10 7.56
C GLU A 30 -7.28 3.46 6.86
N TYR A 31 -6.20 2.87 7.26
CA TYR A 31 -4.93 3.05 6.57
C TYR A 31 -4.30 1.68 6.37
N LYS A 32 -3.46 1.59 5.35
CA LYS A 32 -2.88 0.32 5.00
C LYS A 32 -1.38 0.43 5.08
N THR A 33 -0.74 -0.68 5.42
CA THR A 33 0.70 -0.71 5.60
C THR A 33 1.27 -1.86 4.82
N CYS A 34 2.57 -1.84 4.65
CA CYS A 34 3.28 -2.87 3.93
C CYS A 34 3.08 -4.22 4.60
N PRO A 35 2.77 -5.26 3.83
CA PRO A 35 2.54 -6.57 4.43
C PRO A 35 3.84 -7.24 4.87
N TYR A 36 4.99 -6.68 4.50
CA TYR A 36 6.25 -7.29 4.86
C TYR A 36 6.92 -6.62 6.05
N CYS A 37 6.94 -5.33 6.09
CA CYS A 37 7.59 -4.61 7.18
C CYS A 37 6.63 -3.73 7.98
N ASP A 38 5.39 -3.69 7.57
CA ASP A 38 4.34 -2.95 8.29
C ASP A 38 4.61 -1.46 8.32
N SER A 39 5.25 -0.94 7.30
CA SER A 39 5.53 0.49 7.23
C SER A 39 4.40 1.19 6.52
N GLU A 40 4.14 2.42 6.89
CA GLU A 40 3.14 3.21 6.21
C GLU A 40 3.69 3.91 5.00
N GLU A 41 4.98 3.79 4.74
CA GLU A 41 5.58 4.52 3.64
C GLU A 41 5.47 3.71 2.38
N VAL A 42 4.30 3.67 1.81
CA VAL A 42 4.05 2.92 0.60
C VAL A 42 3.50 3.87 -0.45
N GLU A 43 3.76 3.55 -1.69
CA GLU A 43 3.30 4.37 -2.79
C GLU A 43 2.71 3.50 -3.86
N GLU A 44 1.87 4.08 -4.68
CA GLU A 44 1.30 3.37 -5.80
C GLU A 44 2.31 3.32 -6.93
N VAL A 45 2.48 2.14 -7.49
CA VAL A 45 3.39 1.95 -8.59
C VAL A 45 2.58 1.79 -9.85
N GLU A 46 2.87 2.62 -10.84
CA GLU A 46 2.14 2.52 -12.06
C GLU A 46 2.73 1.42 -12.87
N GLU A 47 1.95 0.39 -13.13
CA GLU A 47 2.43 -0.73 -13.85
C GLU A 47 1.99 -0.58 -15.26
N ILE A 48 2.85 -0.26 -16.15
CA ILE A 48 2.52 -0.06 -17.51
C ILE A 48 2.57 -1.35 -18.24
N ASP A 49 1.43 -1.80 -18.67
CA ASP A 49 1.34 -3.01 -19.32
C ASP A 49 1.31 -2.75 -20.75
N HIS A 50 2.35 -2.87 -21.48
CA HIS A 50 2.36 -2.57 -22.77
C HIS A 50 1.86 -3.56 -23.60
N GLU A 51 0.99 -3.88 -23.78
CA GLU A 51 0.50 -4.75 -24.55
C GLU A 51 0.31 -4.33 -25.72
N GLU A 52 0.58 -3.80 -26.25
CA GLU A 52 0.30 -3.26 -27.14
C GLU A 52 0.03 -3.37 -28.00
N ASP A 53 -0.18 -3.26 -28.35
CA ASP A 53 -0.52 -3.30 -29.15
C ASP A 53 -0.46 -3.11 -29.77
#